data_5d4e460d00fa20fdbd4406b49af5e69a
#
_entry.id   5d4e460d00fa20fdbd4406b49af5e69a
#
_cell.length_a   1.000
_cell.length_b   1.000
_cell.length_c   1.000
_cell.angle_alpha   90.00
_cell.angle_beta   90.00
_cell.angle_gamma   90.00
#
_symmetry.space_group_name_H-M   'P 1'
#
loop_
_entity.id
_entity.type
_entity.pdbx_description
1 polymer ?
#
loop_
_entity_poly.entity_id
_entity_poly.type
_entity_poly.pdbx_seq_one_letter_code
_entity_poly.pdbx_strand_id
1 'polypeptide(L)'
;MDYNSTRSFTMTLAHRAVGDIRRGGFRQLRNYVDMCATLAKKPQQKDFFAYAQKALQRTDSCYYSLIHRLLDTVDEDRICTVGVNMGFGGLIYGASELKKKADADGQPVSWIMAARCGDERLAEMIPEAAKHGSYVWLLDALSTDPAQVVPLAKANPQTAFGLLADPAALTEDCVAALAACRNLVVMPLLNTPELTPEACRAARRMKAQNMFYALTVLVDDDTVDEVMQDDWLESIAQETLFCVCARKNGISDEASHRLRRSIVEGRMETGKPVLLLDWDGDVSYLNQRISEHMVFGNALPQGCSFPLQLG
;
A
#
# COMPACT_ATOMS: atom_id res chain seq x y z
N MET A 1 15.34 -8.39 21.12
CA MET A 1 16.03 -8.13 19.83
C MET A 1 15.59 -6.73 19.42
N ASP A 2 16.51 -5.84 19.07
CA ASP A 2 16.17 -4.48 18.68
C ASP A 2 15.49 -4.47 17.29
N TYR A 3 14.88 -3.34 16.95
CA TYR A 3 14.17 -3.16 15.66
C TYR A 3 15.07 -3.45 14.46
N ASN A 4 16.28 -2.88 14.44
CA ASN A 4 17.16 -2.95 13.28
C ASN A 4 17.65 -4.38 13.03
N SER A 5 18.02 -5.11 14.07
CA SER A 5 18.42 -6.52 13.97
C SER A 5 17.28 -7.40 13.47
N THR A 6 16.07 -7.21 14.01
CA THR A 6 14.89 -7.98 13.59
C THR A 6 14.48 -7.64 12.15
N ARG A 7 14.53 -6.37 11.79
CA ARG A 7 14.24 -5.92 10.41
C ARG A 7 15.25 -6.51 9.41
N SER A 8 16.54 -6.47 9.73
CA SER A 8 17.59 -7.04 8.87
C SER A 8 17.40 -8.54 8.65
N PHE A 9 17.07 -9.28 9.70
CA PHE A 9 16.73 -10.70 9.61
C PHE A 9 15.48 -10.93 8.73
N THR A 10 14.43 -10.15 8.96
CA THR A 10 13.19 -10.22 8.18
C THR A 10 13.44 -9.92 6.70
N MET A 11 14.31 -8.94 6.40
CA MET A 11 14.72 -8.61 5.04
C MET A 11 15.41 -9.81 4.35
N THR A 12 16.34 -10.47 5.05
CA THR A 12 17.00 -11.67 4.52
C THR A 12 16.01 -12.79 4.23
N LEU A 13 15.03 -12.99 5.12
CA LEU A 13 13.96 -13.97 4.88
C LEU A 13 13.07 -13.60 3.71
N ALA A 14 12.76 -12.31 3.53
CA ALA A 14 11.95 -11.84 2.40
C ALA A 14 12.65 -12.10 1.06
N HIS A 15 13.92 -11.75 0.93
CA HIS A 15 14.71 -12.05 -0.27
C HIS A 15 14.76 -13.55 -0.57
N ARG A 16 14.99 -14.36 0.46
CA ARG A 16 14.98 -15.81 0.31
C ARG A 16 13.62 -16.32 -0.19
N ALA A 17 12.52 -15.82 0.41
CA ALA A 17 11.17 -16.21 0.03
C ALA A 17 10.86 -15.84 -1.41
N VAL A 18 11.18 -14.63 -1.84
CA VAL A 18 11.01 -14.17 -3.24
C VAL A 18 11.81 -15.06 -4.19
N GLY A 19 13.08 -15.33 -3.90
CA GLY A 19 13.92 -16.21 -4.71
C GLY A 19 13.40 -17.64 -4.78
N ASP A 20 12.90 -18.19 -3.67
CA ASP A 20 12.34 -19.55 -3.62
C ASP A 20 11.01 -19.64 -4.39
N ILE A 21 10.15 -18.61 -4.29
CA ILE A 21 8.88 -18.57 -5.04
C ILE A 21 9.16 -18.47 -6.55
N ARG A 22 10.13 -17.66 -6.98
CA ARG A 22 10.54 -17.58 -8.40
C ARG A 22 11.00 -18.94 -8.94
N ARG A 23 11.73 -19.71 -8.16
CA ARG A 23 12.26 -21.04 -8.58
C ARG A 23 11.22 -22.15 -8.44
N GLY A 24 10.46 -22.16 -7.38
CA GLY A 24 9.57 -23.27 -7.00
C GLY A 24 8.08 -23.00 -7.20
N GLY A 25 7.74 -21.80 -7.71
CA GLY A 25 6.39 -21.40 -8.05
C GLY A 25 5.38 -21.45 -6.90
N PHE A 26 4.14 -21.75 -7.22
CA PHE A 26 2.99 -21.67 -6.32
C PHE A 26 3.06 -22.58 -5.10
N ARG A 27 3.78 -23.70 -5.18
CA ARG A 27 3.99 -24.58 -4.03
C ARG A 27 4.79 -23.89 -2.95
N GLN A 28 5.86 -23.16 -3.34
CA GLN A 28 6.69 -22.44 -2.38
C GLN A 28 5.92 -21.28 -1.75
N LEU A 29 5.13 -20.56 -2.54
CA LEU A 29 4.26 -19.51 -2.01
C LEU A 29 3.33 -20.04 -0.91
N ARG A 30 2.63 -21.16 -1.15
CA ARG A 30 1.77 -21.78 -0.14
C ARG A 30 2.55 -22.20 1.11
N ASN A 31 3.71 -22.84 0.93
CA ASN A 31 4.55 -23.24 2.06
C ASN A 31 4.95 -22.05 2.94
N TYR A 32 5.29 -20.90 2.34
CA TYR A 32 5.60 -19.68 3.10
C TYR A 32 4.38 -19.13 3.85
N VAL A 33 3.21 -19.10 3.21
CA VAL A 33 1.96 -18.66 3.85
C VAL A 33 1.61 -19.58 5.02
N ASP A 34 1.70 -20.91 4.86
CA ASP A 34 1.42 -21.89 5.91
C ASP A 34 2.40 -21.77 7.08
N MET A 35 3.69 -21.58 6.78
CA MET A 35 4.70 -21.31 7.80
C MET A 35 4.40 -20.02 8.58
N CYS A 36 4.08 -18.93 7.89
CA CYS A 36 3.73 -17.67 8.52
C CYS A 36 2.43 -17.77 9.34
N ALA A 37 1.43 -18.52 8.86
CA ALA A 37 0.20 -18.80 9.62
C ALA A 37 0.50 -19.53 10.94
N THR A 38 1.41 -20.50 10.92
CA THR A 38 1.83 -21.22 12.12
C THR A 38 2.57 -20.34 13.13
N LEU A 39 3.33 -19.35 12.62
CA LEU A 39 4.09 -18.41 13.46
C LEU A 39 3.26 -17.22 13.94
N ALA A 40 2.07 -17.01 13.37
CA ALA A 40 1.18 -15.89 13.71
C ALA A 40 0.66 -16.01 15.16
N LYS A 41 0.95 -15.00 15.98
CA LYS A 41 0.57 -14.98 17.40
C LYS A 41 -0.62 -14.06 17.66
N LYS A 42 -0.67 -12.91 16.98
CA LYS A 42 -1.70 -11.89 17.21
C LYS A 42 -2.94 -12.15 16.36
N PRO A 43 -4.15 -11.78 16.82
CA PRO A 43 -5.41 -12.03 16.08
C PRO A 43 -5.35 -11.53 14.63
N GLN A 44 -4.90 -10.28 14.42
CA GLN A 44 -4.82 -9.69 13.07
C GLN A 44 -3.87 -10.45 12.13
N GLN A 45 -2.77 -11.02 12.67
CA GLN A 45 -1.86 -11.85 11.88
C GLN A 45 -2.53 -13.17 11.49
N LYS A 46 -3.24 -13.81 12.43
CA LYS A 46 -3.97 -15.05 12.18
C LYS A 46 -5.06 -14.84 11.13
N ASP A 47 -5.83 -13.75 11.25
CA ASP A 47 -6.88 -13.41 10.28
C ASP A 47 -6.28 -13.19 8.88
N PHE A 48 -5.18 -12.43 8.78
CA PHE A 48 -4.48 -12.18 7.52
C PHE A 48 -4.00 -13.49 6.86
N PHE A 49 -3.30 -14.34 7.61
CA PHE A 49 -2.78 -15.59 7.04
C PHE A 49 -3.88 -16.61 6.77
N ALA A 50 -4.96 -16.66 7.56
CA ALA A 50 -6.14 -17.49 7.25
C ALA A 50 -6.79 -17.04 5.94
N TYR A 51 -6.90 -15.73 5.71
CA TYR A 51 -7.38 -15.20 4.44
C TYR A 51 -6.44 -15.56 3.28
N ALA A 52 -5.14 -15.38 3.45
CA ALA A 52 -4.14 -15.73 2.44
C ALA A 52 -4.16 -17.24 2.11
N GLN A 53 -4.25 -18.11 3.12
CA GLN A 53 -4.40 -19.55 2.93
C GLN A 53 -5.66 -19.86 2.11
N LYS A 54 -6.82 -19.27 2.48
CA LYS A 54 -8.08 -19.47 1.75
C LYS A 54 -7.96 -18.98 0.30
N ALA A 55 -7.36 -17.83 0.07
CA ALA A 55 -7.14 -17.27 -1.27
C ALA A 55 -6.24 -18.14 -2.15
N LEU A 56 -5.28 -18.88 -1.56
CA LEU A 56 -4.35 -19.75 -2.27
C LEU A 56 -4.74 -21.25 -2.28
N GLN A 57 -5.88 -21.62 -1.70
CA GLN A 57 -6.36 -23.02 -1.73
C GLN A 57 -6.71 -23.48 -3.15
N ARG A 58 -7.30 -22.61 -3.95
CA ARG A 58 -7.70 -22.89 -5.32
C ARG A 58 -6.54 -22.69 -6.27
N THR A 59 -6.31 -23.64 -7.15
CA THR A 59 -5.24 -23.59 -8.15
C THR A 59 -5.46 -22.52 -9.24
N ASP A 60 -6.71 -22.11 -9.43
CA ASP A 60 -7.16 -21.05 -10.34
C ASP A 60 -7.30 -19.67 -9.68
N SER A 61 -6.80 -19.50 -8.46
CA SER A 61 -6.84 -18.22 -7.77
C SER A 61 -6.08 -17.13 -8.55
N CYS A 62 -6.70 -15.97 -8.71
CA CYS A 62 -6.10 -14.79 -9.34
C CYS A 62 -4.81 -14.33 -8.66
N TYR A 63 -4.63 -14.62 -7.38
CA TYR A 63 -3.43 -14.27 -6.63
C TYR A 63 -2.16 -14.93 -7.16
N TYR A 64 -2.25 -16.12 -7.75
CA TYR A 64 -1.09 -16.75 -8.38
C TYR A 64 -0.60 -15.93 -9.58
N SER A 65 -1.53 -15.52 -10.44
CA SER A 65 -1.22 -14.67 -11.59
C SER A 65 -0.69 -13.30 -11.15
N LEU A 66 -1.34 -12.68 -10.17
CA LEU A 66 -0.92 -11.37 -9.64
C LEU A 66 0.48 -11.42 -9.02
N ILE A 67 0.77 -12.43 -8.21
CA ILE A 67 2.10 -12.58 -7.58
C ILE A 67 3.16 -12.89 -8.64
N HIS A 68 2.85 -13.73 -9.63
CA HIS A 68 3.78 -14.02 -10.71
C HIS A 68 4.13 -12.74 -11.49
N ARG A 69 3.09 -11.98 -11.90
CA ARG A 69 3.29 -10.70 -12.58
C ARG A 69 4.05 -9.70 -11.73
N LEU A 70 3.79 -9.63 -10.41
CA LEU A 70 4.55 -8.78 -9.50
C LEU A 70 6.04 -9.14 -9.49
N LEU A 71 6.36 -10.43 -9.35
CA LEU A 71 7.73 -10.91 -9.33
C LEU A 71 8.46 -10.70 -10.67
N ASP A 72 7.73 -10.70 -11.79
CA ASP A 72 8.30 -10.49 -13.13
C ASP A 72 8.50 -9.02 -13.48
N THR A 73 7.67 -8.12 -12.93
CA THR A 73 7.62 -6.72 -13.35
C THR A 73 8.21 -5.74 -12.35
N VAL A 74 8.33 -6.11 -11.09
CA VAL A 74 8.87 -5.24 -10.03
C VAL A 74 10.23 -5.76 -9.55
N ASP A 75 11.15 -4.84 -9.32
CA ASP A 75 12.47 -5.14 -8.78
C ASP A 75 12.37 -5.84 -7.41
N GLU A 76 13.17 -6.88 -7.18
CA GLU A 76 13.14 -7.71 -5.98
C GLU A 76 13.41 -6.91 -4.70
N ASP A 77 14.42 -6.02 -4.76
CA ASP A 77 14.77 -5.21 -3.59
C ASP A 77 13.60 -4.26 -3.21
N ARG A 78 12.82 -3.79 -4.21
CA ARG A 78 11.62 -2.96 -3.95
C ARG A 78 10.52 -3.77 -3.32
N ILE A 79 10.23 -4.96 -3.85
CA ILE A 79 9.22 -5.87 -3.28
C ILE A 79 9.57 -6.16 -1.81
N CYS A 80 10.83 -6.54 -1.56
CA CYS A 80 11.30 -6.86 -0.22
C CYS A 80 11.28 -5.63 0.71
N THR A 81 11.77 -4.47 0.22
CA THR A 81 11.85 -3.26 1.04
C THR A 81 10.47 -2.73 1.41
N VAL A 82 9.57 -2.58 0.43
CA VAL A 82 8.19 -2.13 0.68
C VAL A 82 7.47 -3.15 1.56
N GLY A 83 7.56 -4.45 1.23
CA GLY A 83 6.90 -5.51 1.98
C GLY A 83 7.36 -5.60 3.44
N VAL A 84 8.66 -5.48 3.71
CA VAL A 84 9.20 -5.49 5.08
C VAL A 84 8.87 -4.21 5.82
N ASN A 85 8.97 -3.04 5.19
CA ASN A 85 8.66 -1.76 5.86
C ASN A 85 7.17 -1.64 6.19
N MET A 86 6.26 -2.06 5.29
CA MET A 86 4.82 -2.07 5.58
C MET A 86 4.44 -3.22 6.52
N GLY A 87 4.87 -4.44 6.21
CA GLY A 87 4.45 -5.64 6.94
C GLY A 87 5.09 -5.73 8.32
N PHE A 88 6.42 -5.81 8.38
CA PHE A 88 7.12 -5.88 9.68
C PHE A 88 7.14 -4.52 10.38
N GLY A 89 7.58 -3.46 9.68
CA GLY A 89 7.71 -2.12 10.23
C GLY A 89 6.36 -1.57 10.69
N GLY A 90 5.37 -1.50 9.80
CA GLY A 90 4.06 -0.93 10.10
C GLY A 90 3.14 -1.87 10.91
N LEU A 91 2.87 -3.08 10.38
CA LEU A 91 1.78 -3.93 10.89
C LEU A 91 2.19 -4.88 12.03
N ILE A 92 3.48 -5.14 12.23
CA ILE A 92 3.93 -6.05 13.30
C ILE A 92 4.62 -5.27 14.42
N TYR A 93 5.79 -4.70 14.15
CA TYR A 93 6.55 -3.97 15.16
C TYR A 93 5.88 -2.65 15.50
N GLY A 94 5.62 -1.82 14.51
CA GLY A 94 5.00 -0.51 14.67
C GLY A 94 3.64 -0.60 15.34
N ALA A 95 2.78 -1.50 14.92
CA ALA A 95 1.49 -1.74 15.57
C ALA A 95 1.62 -2.06 17.07
N SER A 96 2.70 -2.78 17.45
CA SER A 96 2.96 -3.09 18.88
C SER A 96 3.39 -1.85 19.67
N GLU A 97 4.22 -0.99 19.08
CA GLU A 97 4.67 0.25 19.73
C GLU A 97 3.53 1.27 19.81
N LEU A 98 2.74 1.41 18.73
CA LEU A 98 1.54 2.26 18.70
C LEU A 98 0.52 1.87 19.78
N LYS A 99 0.29 0.55 19.97
CA LYS A 99 -0.60 0.09 21.04
C LYS A 99 -0.07 0.46 22.42
N LYS A 100 1.22 0.25 22.68
CA LYS A 100 1.84 0.62 23.96
C LYS A 100 1.70 2.12 24.23
N LYS A 101 1.88 2.95 23.20
CA LYS A 101 1.73 4.39 23.31
C LYS A 101 0.28 4.79 23.58
N ALA A 102 -0.66 4.20 22.84
CA ALA A 102 -2.09 4.44 23.06
C ALA A 102 -2.53 4.05 24.48
N ASP A 103 -2.04 2.92 24.99
CA ASP A 103 -2.32 2.45 26.36
C ASP A 103 -1.72 3.40 27.43
N ALA A 104 -0.54 4.00 27.15
CA ALA A 104 0.13 4.89 28.08
C ALA A 104 -0.46 6.32 28.08
N ASP A 105 -0.74 6.86 26.89
CA ASP A 105 -1.11 8.27 26.70
C ASP A 105 -2.64 8.45 26.62
N GLY A 106 -3.41 7.37 26.53
CA GLY A 106 -4.86 7.39 26.33
C GLY A 106 -5.30 7.94 24.96
N GLN A 107 -4.36 8.09 24.02
CA GLN A 107 -4.63 8.59 22.68
C GLN A 107 -4.02 7.68 21.60
N PRO A 108 -4.85 7.15 20.68
CA PRO A 108 -4.35 6.33 19.59
C PRO A 108 -3.58 7.19 18.59
N VAL A 109 -2.48 6.64 18.07
CA VAL A 109 -1.68 7.21 16.98
C VAL A 109 -1.95 6.40 15.72
N SER A 110 -2.05 7.06 14.57
CA SER A 110 -2.27 6.38 13.29
C SER A 110 -1.04 5.55 12.88
N TRP A 111 -1.27 4.34 12.33
CA TRP A 111 -0.19 3.53 11.77
C TRP A 111 0.28 4.04 10.41
N ILE A 112 -0.59 4.78 9.69
CA ILE A 112 -0.25 5.47 8.45
C ILE A 112 -0.42 6.97 8.67
N MET A 113 0.57 7.71 8.25
CA MET A 113 0.60 9.17 8.31
C MET A 113 0.40 9.73 6.92
N ALA A 114 -0.31 10.86 6.80
CA ALA A 114 -0.47 11.54 5.52
C ALA A 114 -0.04 13.00 5.64
N ALA A 115 0.69 13.49 4.65
CA ALA A 115 1.17 14.87 4.61
C ALA A 115 1.38 15.34 3.17
N ARG A 116 1.49 16.65 2.97
CA ARG A 116 1.88 17.22 1.69
C ARG A 116 3.37 17.00 1.44
N CYS A 117 3.69 16.49 0.24
CA CYS A 117 5.08 16.40 -0.22
C CYS A 117 5.68 17.81 -0.34
N GLY A 118 6.92 17.99 0.13
CA GLY A 118 7.58 19.31 0.15
C GLY A 118 7.38 20.12 1.44
N ASP A 119 6.64 19.61 2.42
CA ASP A 119 6.63 20.21 3.76
C ASP A 119 8.00 19.99 4.42
N GLU A 120 8.71 21.09 4.72
CA GLU A 120 10.07 21.06 5.28
C GLU A 120 10.14 20.33 6.63
N ARG A 121 9.03 20.28 7.38
CA ARG A 121 8.95 19.59 8.67
C ARG A 121 9.03 18.06 8.53
N LEU A 122 8.78 17.50 7.35
CA LEU A 122 8.81 16.05 7.14
C LEU A 122 10.15 15.42 7.47
N ALA A 123 11.26 16.17 7.28
CA ALA A 123 12.60 15.70 7.61
C ALA A 123 12.76 15.36 9.12
N GLU A 124 12.03 16.06 9.99
CA GLU A 124 12.03 15.83 11.44
C GLU A 124 10.87 14.92 11.86
N MET A 125 9.69 15.07 11.25
CA MET A 125 8.47 14.34 11.61
C MET A 125 8.56 12.85 11.31
N ILE A 126 9.14 12.45 10.17
CA ILE A 126 9.22 11.05 9.76
C ILE A 126 10.03 10.22 10.76
N PRO A 127 11.29 10.58 11.11
CA PRO A 127 12.06 9.83 12.10
C PRO A 127 11.43 9.88 13.51
N GLU A 128 10.76 10.97 13.87
CA GLU A 128 10.06 11.07 15.17
C GLU A 128 8.85 10.13 15.21
N ALA A 129 8.02 10.11 14.17
CA ALA A 129 6.89 9.19 14.05
C ALA A 129 7.33 7.71 14.09
N ALA A 130 8.48 7.38 13.48
CA ALA A 130 9.04 6.04 13.50
C ALA A 130 9.42 5.57 14.92
N LYS A 131 9.90 6.47 15.82
CA LYS A 131 10.15 6.14 17.23
C LYS A 131 8.87 5.69 17.96
N HIS A 132 7.73 6.15 17.50
CA HIS A 132 6.41 5.82 18.06
C HIS A 132 5.72 4.66 17.34
N GLY A 133 6.31 4.11 16.27
CA GLY A 133 5.78 2.96 15.54
C GLY A 133 5.10 3.28 14.21
N SER A 134 5.08 4.55 13.76
CA SER A 134 4.52 4.92 12.46
C SER A 134 5.60 4.84 11.37
N TYR A 135 5.59 3.76 10.60
CA TYR A 135 6.56 3.48 9.53
C TYR A 135 5.97 3.59 8.12
N VAL A 136 4.74 4.04 7.99
CA VAL A 136 4.06 4.14 6.69
C VAL A 136 3.57 5.56 6.49
N TRP A 137 3.94 6.17 5.38
CA TRP A 137 3.56 7.53 5.03
C TRP A 137 2.94 7.59 3.65
N LEU A 138 1.85 8.36 3.52
CA LEU A 138 1.29 8.77 2.25
C LEU A 138 1.61 10.25 2.05
N LEU A 139 2.34 10.56 0.98
CA LEU A 139 2.72 11.92 0.64
C LEU A 139 1.91 12.39 -0.57
N ASP A 140 1.23 13.50 -0.40
CA ASP A 140 0.48 14.19 -1.46
C ASP A 140 1.42 15.13 -2.25
N ALA A 141 1.67 14.80 -3.50
CA ALA A 141 2.44 15.59 -4.45
C ALA A 141 1.59 16.09 -5.64
N LEU A 142 0.27 16.19 -5.49
CA LEU A 142 -0.62 16.64 -6.57
C LEU A 142 -0.35 18.10 -7.00
N SER A 143 0.15 18.92 -6.07
CA SER A 143 0.45 20.35 -6.30
C SER A 143 1.93 20.67 -6.16
N THR A 144 2.81 19.67 -6.07
CA THR A 144 4.26 19.84 -5.88
C THR A 144 5.02 18.91 -6.80
N ASP A 145 6.34 19.14 -6.95
CA ASP A 145 7.20 18.23 -7.70
C ASP A 145 7.30 16.88 -6.97
N PRO A 146 6.87 15.75 -7.56
CA PRO A 146 6.97 14.44 -6.94
C PRO A 146 8.41 14.04 -6.57
N ALA A 147 9.42 14.56 -7.26
CA ALA A 147 10.82 14.25 -6.98
C ALA A 147 11.30 14.75 -5.60
N GLN A 148 10.56 15.65 -4.94
CA GLN A 148 10.86 16.12 -3.59
C GLN A 148 10.78 15.01 -2.52
N VAL A 149 10.13 13.88 -2.81
CA VAL A 149 10.14 12.71 -1.91
C VAL A 149 11.51 12.03 -1.84
N VAL A 150 12.35 12.17 -2.86
CA VAL A 150 13.60 11.41 -3.00
C VAL A 150 14.55 11.59 -1.81
N PRO A 151 14.89 12.81 -1.34
CA PRO A 151 15.74 12.97 -0.17
C PRO A 151 15.11 12.38 1.10
N LEU A 152 13.78 12.49 1.27
CA LEU A 152 13.07 11.94 2.42
C LEU A 152 13.13 10.41 2.41
N ALA A 153 12.86 9.77 1.27
CA ALA A 153 12.88 8.33 1.12
C ALA A 153 14.29 7.75 1.35
N LYS A 154 15.33 8.41 0.85
CA LYS A 154 16.73 8.01 1.07
C LYS A 154 17.17 8.17 2.52
N ALA A 155 16.74 9.24 3.19
CA ALA A 155 17.07 9.47 4.61
C ALA A 155 16.35 8.48 5.56
N ASN A 156 15.21 7.90 5.13
CA ASN A 156 14.38 7.04 5.96
C ASN A 156 14.16 5.65 5.31
N PRO A 157 15.21 4.82 5.14
CA PRO A 157 15.12 3.57 4.39
C PRO A 157 14.24 2.50 5.06
N GLN A 158 13.91 2.67 6.34
CA GLN A 158 13.01 1.79 7.10
C GLN A 158 11.53 2.17 6.98
N THR A 159 11.23 3.30 6.35
CA THR A 159 9.86 3.80 6.17
C THR A 159 9.34 3.42 4.78
N ALA A 160 8.09 3.02 4.66
CA ALA A 160 7.41 2.84 3.40
C ALA A 160 6.68 4.14 3.03
N PHE A 161 6.87 4.59 1.80
CA PHE A 161 6.21 5.78 1.29
C PHE A 161 5.24 5.42 0.16
N GLY A 162 4.00 5.86 0.26
CA GLY A 162 3.09 6.05 -0.87
C GLY A 162 3.22 7.49 -1.36
N LEU A 163 3.32 7.71 -2.65
CA LEU A 163 3.41 9.03 -3.27
C LEU A 163 2.24 9.23 -4.23
N LEU A 164 1.26 10.00 -3.82
CA LEU A 164 0.16 10.39 -4.67
C LEU A 164 0.62 11.52 -5.59
N ALA A 165 0.47 11.36 -6.90
CA ALA A 165 0.99 12.33 -7.87
C ALA A 165 0.06 12.49 -9.08
N ASP A 166 0.08 13.68 -9.69
CA ASP A 166 -0.53 13.89 -10.99
C ASP A 166 0.22 13.06 -12.04
N PRO A 167 -0.46 12.24 -12.86
CA PRO A 167 0.16 11.49 -13.93
C PRO A 167 1.00 12.35 -14.90
N ALA A 168 0.58 13.59 -15.15
CA ALA A 168 1.30 14.52 -16.04
C ALA A 168 2.65 14.96 -15.45
N ALA A 169 2.77 15.04 -14.12
CA ALA A 169 4.02 15.38 -13.44
C ALA A 169 5.06 14.23 -13.46
N LEU A 170 4.62 12.99 -13.74
CA LEU A 170 5.49 11.81 -13.80
C LEU A 170 6.21 11.73 -15.16
N THR A 171 7.02 12.74 -15.45
CA THR A 171 7.90 12.80 -16.63
C THR A 171 8.97 11.71 -16.58
N GLU A 172 9.72 11.52 -17.65
CA GLU A 172 10.81 10.54 -17.71
C GLU A 172 11.88 10.84 -16.65
N ASP A 173 12.30 12.10 -16.53
CA ASP A 173 13.29 12.54 -15.54
C ASP A 173 12.77 12.37 -14.11
N CYS A 174 11.52 12.72 -13.86
CA CYS A 174 10.88 12.53 -12.54
C CYS A 174 10.86 11.04 -12.18
N VAL A 175 10.38 10.17 -13.07
CA VAL A 175 10.32 8.72 -12.83
C VAL A 175 11.73 8.15 -12.62
N ALA A 176 12.73 8.59 -13.38
CA ALA A 176 14.12 8.18 -13.18
C ALA A 176 14.66 8.57 -11.79
N ALA A 177 14.33 9.79 -11.30
CA ALA A 177 14.70 10.23 -9.96
C ALA A 177 14.00 9.39 -8.87
N LEU A 178 12.69 9.14 -9.00
CA LEU A 178 11.90 8.30 -8.10
C LEU A 178 12.39 6.84 -8.08
N ALA A 179 12.86 6.36 -9.22
CA ALA A 179 13.42 5.02 -9.36
C ALA A 179 14.68 4.78 -8.51
N ALA A 180 15.34 5.81 -8.00
CA ALA A 180 16.44 5.67 -7.05
C ALA A 180 15.99 5.25 -5.63
N CYS A 181 14.67 5.26 -5.32
CA CYS A 181 14.11 4.93 -4.01
C CYS A 181 13.46 3.55 -4.04
N ARG A 182 13.87 2.64 -3.15
CA ARG A 182 13.34 1.27 -3.09
C ARG A 182 12.13 1.11 -2.15
N ASN A 183 11.94 2.05 -1.25
CA ASN A 183 10.89 2.09 -0.24
C ASN A 183 9.69 2.95 -0.65
N LEU A 184 9.51 3.15 -1.95
CA LEU A 184 8.49 4.03 -2.53
C LEU A 184 7.51 3.24 -3.38
N VAL A 185 6.20 3.50 -3.20
CA VAL A 185 5.10 3.11 -4.08
C VAL A 185 4.54 4.38 -4.70
N VAL A 186 4.64 4.53 -6.02
CA VAL A 186 4.09 5.69 -6.72
C VAL A 186 2.62 5.43 -7.05
N MET A 187 1.76 6.43 -6.81
CA MET A 187 0.32 6.33 -6.90
C MET A 187 -0.24 7.45 -7.82
N PRO A 188 -0.16 7.28 -9.16
CA PRO A 188 -0.77 8.23 -10.10
C PRO A 188 -2.27 8.33 -9.87
N LEU A 189 -2.79 9.56 -9.73
CA LEU A 189 -4.20 9.82 -9.44
C LEU A 189 -5.02 10.03 -10.72
N LEU A 190 -6.08 9.27 -10.86
CA LEU A 190 -7.14 9.45 -11.84
C LEU A 190 -8.33 10.12 -11.14
N ASN A 191 -8.77 11.27 -11.65
CA ASN A 191 -9.93 12.00 -11.11
C ASN A 191 -11.27 11.35 -11.48
N THR A 192 -11.26 10.48 -12.47
CA THR A 192 -12.40 9.66 -12.94
C THR A 192 -11.86 8.26 -13.29
N PRO A 193 -12.73 7.27 -13.50
CA PRO A 193 -12.32 5.93 -13.95
C PRO A 193 -11.63 5.91 -15.33
N GLU A 194 -11.76 6.98 -16.12
CA GLU A 194 -11.16 7.05 -17.45
C GLU A 194 -9.63 6.99 -17.41
N LEU A 195 -9.03 6.06 -18.15
CA LEU A 195 -7.60 5.96 -18.35
C LEU A 195 -7.11 7.04 -19.30
N THR A 196 -6.53 8.11 -18.75
CA THR A 196 -5.95 9.18 -19.56
C THR A 196 -4.65 8.74 -20.24
N PRO A 197 -4.31 9.34 -21.42
CA PRO A 197 -3.02 9.07 -22.07
C PRO A 197 -1.81 9.37 -21.17
N GLU A 198 -1.93 10.37 -20.29
CA GLU A 198 -0.90 10.73 -19.30
C GLU A 198 -0.70 9.60 -18.29
N ALA A 199 -1.77 9.03 -17.73
CA ALA A 199 -1.72 7.92 -16.79
C ALA A 199 -1.10 6.67 -17.42
N CYS A 200 -1.49 6.34 -18.66
CA CYS A 200 -0.89 5.22 -19.40
C CYS A 200 0.60 5.45 -19.67
N ARG A 201 1.02 6.68 -20.02
CA ARG A 201 2.44 6.99 -20.20
C ARG A 201 3.22 6.87 -18.89
N ALA A 202 2.69 7.41 -17.79
CA ALA A 202 3.30 7.31 -16.47
C ALA A 202 3.46 5.83 -16.05
N ALA A 203 2.41 5.02 -16.18
CA ALA A 203 2.45 3.59 -15.88
C ALA A 203 3.53 2.85 -16.67
N ARG A 204 3.63 3.10 -17.99
CA ARG A 204 4.66 2.49 -18.85
C ARG A 204 6.08 2.89 -18.46
N ARG A 205 6.31 4.17 -18.11
CA ARG A 205 7.62 4.65 -17.61
C ARG A 205 8.01 3.95 -16.31
N MET A 206 7.09 3.86 -15.36
CA MET A 206 7.33 3.18 -14.09
C MET A 206 7.58 1.68 -14.28
N LYS A 207 6.82 1.03 -15.16
CA LYS A 207 7.01 -0.38 -15.52
C LYS A 207 8.38 -0.62 -16.15
N ALA A 208 8.84 0.27 -17.04
CA ALA A 208 10.16 0.19 -17.66
C ALA A 208 11.32 0.32 -16.64
N GLN A 209 11.08 0.97 -15.49
CA GLN A 209 12.02 1.10 -14.38
C GLN A 209 11.81 0.04 -13.28
N ASN A 210 11.00 -0.99 -13.53
CA ASN A 210 10.63 -2.04 -12.58
C ASN A 210 10.19 -1.48 -11.21
N MET A 211 9.45 -0.37 -11.23
CA MET A 211 8.98 0.31 -10.01
C MET A 211 7.76 -0.39 -9.43
N PHE A 212 7.59 -0.24 -8.10
CA PHE A 212 6.36 -0.58 -7.45
C PHE A 212 5.40 0.61 -7.53
N TYR A 213 4.24 0.43 -8.16
CA TYR A 213 3.24 1.49 -8.33
C TYR A 213 1.82 0.90 -8.34
N ALA A 214 0.85 1.77 -8.04
CA ALA A 214 -0.58 1.46 -8.06
C ALA A 214 -1.32 2.65 -8.66
N LEU A 215 -2.16 2.45 -9.67
CA LEU A 215 -3.06 3.52 -10.10
C LEU A 215 -4.06 3.81 -8.98
N THR A 216 -4.36 5.07 -8.77
CA THR A 216 -5.38 5.51 -7.80
C THR A 216 -6.51 6.17 -8.54
N VAL A 217 -7.75 5.80 -8.26
CA VAL A 217 -8.94 6.37 -8.88
C VAL A 217 -9.85 6.99 -7.82
N LEU A 218 -10.33 8.21 -8.08
CA LEU A 218 -11.38 8.82 -7.27
C LEU A 218 -12.75 8.29 -7.69
N VAL A 219 -13.51 7.85 -6.68
CA VAL A 219 -14.83 7.25 -6.87
C VAL A 219 -15.89 8.09 -6.15
N ASP A 220 -17.00 8.36 -6.85
CA ASP A 220 -18.18 9.04 -6.35
C ASP A 220 -19.45 8.20 -6.65
N ASP A 221 -20.62 8.79 -6.39
CA ASP A 221 -21.92 8.13 -6.62
C ASP A 221 -22.15 7.76 -8.09
N ASP A 222 -21.65 8.55 -9.02
CA ASP A 222 -21.86 8.36 -10.46
C ASP A 222 -20.91 7.30 -11.04
N THR A 223 -19.75 7.11 -10.43
CA THR A 223 -18.65 6.28 -10.97
C THR A 223 -18.44 4.97 -10.23
N VAL A 224 -19.11 4.74 -9.09
CA VAL A 224 -18.92 3.54 -8.26
C VAL A 224 -19.24 2.25 -9.03
N ASP A 225 -20.23 2.25 -9.88
CA ASP A 225 -20.61 1.05 -10.64
C ASP A 225 -19.68 0.80 -11.85
N GLU A 226 -19.07 1.86 -12.39
CA GLU A 226 -18.12 1.77 -13.50
C GLU A 226 -16.83 1.03 -13.09
N VAL A 227 -16.25 1.38 -11.94
CA VAL A 227 -15.00 0.77 -11.46
C VAL A 227 -15.14 -0.71 -11.08
N MET A 228 -16.37 -1.24 -11.08
CA MET A 228 -16.66 -2.65 -10.80
C MET A 228 -16.93 -3.47 -12.05
N GLN A 229 -17.00 -2.84 -13.24
CA GLN A 229 -17.25 -3.53 -14.50
C GLN A 229 -16.02 -4.30 -14.98
N ASP A 230 -16.24 -5.46 -15.55
CA ASP A 230 -15.15 -6.33 -16.03
C ASP A 230 -14.33 -5.65 -17.13
N ASP A 231 -14.93 -4.93 -18.05
CA ASP A 231 -14.24 -4.18 -19.12
C ASP A 231 -13.29 -3.13 -18.54
N TRP A 232 -13.72 -2.41 -17.49
CA TRP A 232 -12.87 -1.45 -16.80
C TRP A 232 -11.72 -2.14 -16.08
N LEU A 233 -12.01 -3.24 -15.36
CA LEU A 233 -10.99 -4.03 -14.65
C LEU A 233 -9.95 -4.61 -15.59
N GLU A 234 -10.36 -5.09 -16.77
CA GLU A 234 -9.44 -5.58 -17.80
C GLU A 234 -8.56 -4.46 -18.35
N SER A 235 -9.14 -3.28 -18.60
CA SER A 235 -8.42 -2.10 -19.07
C SER A 235 -7.35 -1.65 -18.06
N ILE A 236 -7.72 -1.50 -16.79
CA ILE A 236 -6.79 -1.13 -15.71
C ILE A 236 -5.69 -2.19 -15.53
N ALA A 237 -6.03 -3.48 -15.63
CA ALA A 237 -5.07 -4.57 -15.47
C ALA A 237 -3.96 -4.60 -16.53
N GLN A 238 -4.15 -3.99 -17.68
CA GLN A 238 -3.10 -3.83 -18.69
C GLN A 238 -2.02 -2.85 -18.23
N GLU A 239 -2.41 -1.82 -17.47
CA GLU A 239 -1.52 -0.75 -17.04
C GLU A 239 -0.94 -0.99 -15.63
N THR A 240 -1.65 -1.70 -14.74
CA THR A 240 -1.19 -1.90 -13.35
C THR A 240 -1.59 -3.26 -12.77
N LEU A 241 -0.90 -3.66 -11.69
CA LEU A 241 -1.27 -4.83 -10.87
C LEU A 241 -2.20 -4.46 -9.71
N PHE A 242 -2.12 -3.23 -9.26
CA PHE A 242 -2.85 -2.73 -8.09
C PHE A 242 -3.57 -1.45 -8.46
N CYS A 243 -4.84 -1.36 -8.10
CA CYS A 243 -5.59 -0.13 -8.22
C CYS A 243 -6.21 0.24 -6.87
N VAL A 244 -5.98 1.46 -6.44
CA VAL A 244 -6.51 2.01 -5.19
C VAL A 244 -7.75 2.84 -5.52
N CYS A 245 -8.90 2.44 -5.00
CA CYS A 245 -10.13 3.23 -5.06
C CYS A 245 -10.19 4.13 -3.82
N ALA A 246 -10.15 5.43 -4.03
CA ALA A 246 -10.30 6.44 -2.99
C ALA A 246 -11.61 7.19 -3.19
N ARG A 247 -12.28 7.52 -2.11
CA ARG A 247 -13.61 8.16 -2.15
C ARG A 247 -13.48 9.66 -2.34
N LYS A 248 -14.27 10.23 -3.24
CA LYS A 248 -14.42 11.67 -3.32
C LYS A 248 -15.18 12.21 -2.10
N ASN A 249 -14.88 13.46 -1.72
CA ASN A 249 -15.66 14.14 -0.70
C ASN A 249 -17.14 14.23 -1.14
N GLY A 250 -18.05 13.87 -0.21
CA GLY A 250 -19.49 13.93 -0.46
C GLY A 250 -20.09 12.69 -1.12
N ILE A 251 -19.30 11.63 -1.36
CA ILE A 251 -19.87 10.33 -1.77
C ILE A 251 -20.87 9.84 -0.72
N SER A 252 -22.00 9.29 -1.17
CA SER A 252 -23.03 8.78 -0.27
C SER A 252 -22.56 7.51 0.49
N ASP A 253 -23.16 7.28 1.65
CA ASP A 253 -22.92 6.06 2.43
C ASP A 253 -23.29 4.81 1.62
N GLU A 254 -24.36 4.88 0.81
CA GLU A 254 -24.81 3.78 -0.03
C GLU A 254 -23.75 3.41 -1.07
N ALA A 255 -23.23 4.38 -1.82
CA ALA A 255 -22.17 4.17 -2.80
C ALA A 255 -20.88 3.67 -2.13
N SER A 256 -20.51 4.24 -0.98
CA SER A 256 -19.37 3.81 -0.17
C SER A 256 -19.50 2.35 0.26
N HIS A 257 -20.69 1.93 0.71
CA HIS A 257 -20.93 0.53 1.10
C HIS A 257 -20.93 -0.42 -0.11
N ARG A 258 -21.47 0.01 -1.26
CA ARG A 258 -21.39 -0.78 -2.51
C ARG A 258 -19.95 -1.00 -2.93
N LEU A 259 -19.15 0.07 -3.02
CA LEU A 259 -17.74 0.01 -3.36
C LEU A 259 -16.99 -0.97 -2.45
N ARG A 260 -17.14 -0.80 -1.13
CA ARG A 260 -16.49 -1.68 -0.13
C ARG A 260 -16.86 -3.14 -0.31
N ARG A 261 -18.15 -3.43 -0.46
CA ARG A 261 -18.65 -4.80 -0.63
C ARG A 261 -18.06 -5.43 -1.89
N SER A 262 -18.18 -4.77 -3.03
CA SER A 262 -17.71 -5.30 -4.31
C SER A 262 -16.20 -5.53 -4.31
N ILE A 263 -15.41 -4.62 -3.73
CA ILE A 263 -13.95 -4.82 -3.61
C ILE A 263 -13.63 -6.04 -2.73
N VAL A 264 -14.29 -6.18 -1.58
CA VAL A 264 -14.02 -7.29 -0.65
C VAL A 264 -14.44 -8.64 -1.25
N GLU A 265 -15.61 -8.71 -1.90
CA GLU A 265 -16.10 -9.90 -2.59
C GLU A 265 -15.20 -10.25 -3.77
N GLY A 266 -14.88 -9.27 -4.62
CA GLY A 266 -14.03 -9.45 -5.81
C GLY A 266 -12.62 -9.96 -5.50
N ARG A 267 -12.06 -9.67 -4.33
CA ARG A 267 -10.76 -10.20 -3.91
C ARG A 267 -10.73 -11.72 -3.77
N MET A 268 -11.87 -12.35 -3.57
CA MET A 268 -11.96 -13.82 -3.43
C MET A 268 -12.40 -14.51 -4.71
N GLU A 269 -12.80 -13.75 -5.73
CA GLU A 269 -13.16 -14.29 -7.02
C GLU A 269 -11.94 -14.73 -7.82
N THR A 270 -12.10 -15.77 -8.61
CA THR A 270 -11.07 -16.21 -9.54
C THR A 270 -11.08 -15.37 -10.81
N GLY A 271 -9.89 -15.16 -11.39
CA GLY A 271 -9.76 -14.54 -12.70
C GLY A 271 -9.74 -13.02 -12.72
N LYS A 272 -9.85 -12.32 -11.60
CA LYS A 272 -9.72 -10.87 -11.59
C LYS A 272 -8.27 -10.46 -11.91
N PRO A 273 -8.06 -9.65 -12.95
CA PRO A 273 -6.72 -9.39 -13.50
C PRO A 273 -5.94 -8.30 -12.71
N VAL A 274 -6.60 -7.62 -11.77
CA VAL A 274 -6.03 -6.54 -10.95
C VAL A 274 -6.51 -6.65 -9.51
N LEU A 275 -5.67 -6.30 -8.54
CA LEU A 275 -6.05 -6.23 -7.13
C LEU A 275 -6.56 -4.83 -6.79
N LEU A 276 -7.85 -4.74 -6.47
CA LEU A 276 -8.46 -3.51 -5.99
C LEU A 276 -8.25 -3.34 -4.48
N LEU A 277 -7.94 -2.13 -4.07
CA LEU A 277 -7.81 -1.70 -2.68
C LEU A 277 -8.80 -0.57 -2.41
N ASP A 278 -9.61 -0.69 -1.36
CA ASP A 278 -10.47 0.38 -0.86
C ASP A 278 -9.66 1.20 0.14
N TRP A 279 -9.14 2.35 -0.28
CA TRP A 279 -8.28 3.18 0.57
C TRP A 279 -8.89 3.41 1.96
N ASP A 280 -10.09 3.97 2.00
CA ASP A 280 -10.73 4.35 3.27
C ASP A 280 -11.10 3.12 4.10
N GLY A 281 -11.70 2.12 3.45
CA GLY A 281 -12.19 0.93 4.14
C GLY A 281 -11.05 0.01 4.63
N ASP A 282 -9.98 -0.16 3.85
CA ASP A 282 -8.87 -1.02 4.23
C ASP A 282 -8.01 -0.39 5.32
N VAL A 283 -7.73 0.92 5.20
CA VAL A 283 -6.96 1.63 6.22
C VAL A 283 -7.73 1.71 7.53
N SER A 284 -9.04 2.01 7.48
CA SER A 284 -9.91 2.00 8.66
C SER A 284 -9.96 0.62 9.34
N TYR A 285 -10.10 -0.45 8.54
CA TYR A 285 -10.07 -1.82 9.05
C TYR A 285 -8.75 -2.15 9.75
N LEU A 286 -7.61 -1.80 9.15
CA LEU A 286 -6.31 -2.05 9.75
C LEU A 286 -6.10 -1.23 11.03
N ASN A 287 -6.49 0.04 11.04
CA ASN A 287 -6.42 0.86 12.24
C ASN A 287 -7.24 0.27 13.39
N GLN A 288 -8.48 -0.14 13.12
CA GLN A 288 -9.32 -0.79 14.12
C GLN A 288 -8.67 -2.05 14.69
N ARG A 289 -8.02 -2.87 13.84
CA ARG A 289 -7.35 -4.09 14.27
C ARG A 289 -6.07 -3.84 15.05
N ILE A 290 -5.36 -2.73 14.79
CA ILE A 290 -4.13 -2.36 15.49
C ILE A 290 -4.43 -1.75 16.85
N SER A 291 -5.36 -0.81 16.92
CA SER A 291 -5.63 -0.01 18.13
C SER A 291 -6.73 -0.60 19.01
N GLU A 292 -7.54 -1.54 18.52
CA GLU A 292 -8.79 -1.98 19.16
C GLU A 292 -9.80 -0.84 19.41
N HIS A 293 -9.45 0.39 19.07
CA HIS A 293 -10.26 1.59 19.17
C HIS A 293 -10.33 2.29 17.81
N MET A 294 -11.53 2.63 17.39
CA MET A 294 -11.84 3.29 16.11
C MET A 294 -11.48 4.78 16.07
N VAL A 295 -10.55 5.25 16.84
CA VAL A 295 -10.23 6.67 16.85
C VAL A 295 -8.98 6.90 16.03
N PHE A 296 -9.15 7.44 14.83
CA PHE A 296 -8.10 8.19 14.16
C PHE A 296 -7.77 9.37 15.05
N GLY A 297 -6.63 9.28 15.73
CA GLY A 297 -6.36 10.22 16.78
C GLY A 297 -6.22 11.63 16.26
N ASN A 298 -6.70 12.57 17.04
CA ASN A 298 -6.32 13.98 16.99
C ASN A 298 -4.80 14.19 17.22
N ALA A 299 -4.02 13.11 17.33
CA ALA A 299 -2.59 13.09 17.59
C ALA A 299 -1.73 13.04 16.30
N LEU A 300 -2.31 13.35 15.15
CA LEU A 300 -1.50 13.59 13.96
C LEU A 300 -0.68 14.88 14.15
N PRO A 301 0.61 14.89 13.80
CA PRO A 301 1.41 16.09 13.82
C PRO A 301 0.73 17.22 13.02
N GLN A 302 0.91 18.46 13.47
CA GLN A 302 0.32 19.60 12.78
C GLN A 302 0.72 19.64 11.30
N GLY A 303 -0.26 19.64 10.38
CA GLY A 303 -0.05 19.56 8.93
C GLY A 303 -0.17 18.17 8.34
N CYS A 304 -0.43 17.13 9.15
CA CYS A 304 -0.86 15.81 8.66
C CYS A 304 -2.38 15.71 8.73
N SER A 305 -2.96 15.00 7.79
CA SER A 305 -4.39 14.68 7.76
C SER A 305 -4.59 13.19 7.52
N PHE A 306 -5.69 12.65 8.06
CA PHE A 306 -6.13 11.32 7.74
C PHE A 306 -7.67 11.24 7.91
N PRO A 307 -8.42 10.68 6.96
CA PRO A 307 -7.95 10.32 5.62
C PRO A 307 -7.50 11.56 4.83
N LEU A 308 -6.71 11.39 3.78
CA LEU A 308 -6.43 12.47 2.84
C LEU A 308 -7.76 12.96 2.27
N GLN A 309 -8.04 14.23 2.46
CA GLN A 309 -9.20 14.85 1.83
C GLN A 309 -8.85 15.11 0.36
N LEU A 310 -9.18 14.14 -0.49
CA LEU A 310 -9.08 14.25 -1.93
C LEU A 310 -10.40 14.84 -2.43
N GLY A 311 -10.39 16.13 -2.72
CA GLY A 311 -11.57 16.86 -3.14
C GLY A 311 -11.47 17.39 -4.52
#